data_c472b125bbd0a0f6b794a49c759b4e9b
#
_entry.id   c472b125bbd0a0f6b794a49c759b4e9b
#
_cell.length_a   1.000
_cell.length_b   1.000
_cell.length_c   1.000
_cell.angle_alpha   90.00
_cell.angle_beta   90.00
_cell.angle_gamma   90.00
#
_symmetry.space_group_name_H-M   'P 1'
#
loop_
_entity.id
_entity.type
_entity.pdbx_description
1 polymer ?
#
loop_
_entity_poly.entity_id
_entity_poly.type
_entity_poly.pdbx_seq_one_letter_code
_entity_poly.pdbx_strand_id
1 'polypeptide(L)'
;MNIPYPFSAIVGQEDLKLALLLNAVSPEVGGVLVRGEKGTAKSTAVRALARLLPPIRIVSGCPYSCDPEDPNPQCPVGPHPEEAPWEWRPARLAELPVGASTDRLTGTLDIERALTEGEKAFEPGILASAHRGILYVDEVNLLSDHLVDLLLDVAAMGVNYVEREGVSVRHPSRFILVGTMNPEEGELRPQLLDRFGVTVEVSGNPDTNERVEIVRRHLRYEASPEDFATEWAAADRELSRGIEEAREGVLSVHLPEETLHKIAAVCTHLGVDGMRGDLVTAKAARALAAWESRDVVATVDVRRAALLALAHRRRRNPFEETGIDPEELESLFPEDPDPDPSGGGGTEARESASEVRSGSGERTFSATEGFEPARLEVPEKGRGGPLGRRSRVVGDHGHPVGDREAGETPEDIALAATVRAAAPHQRARGRDKSGLILRREDLRRNVREGREGNLVLFVVDASGSMAARSRMAAVKGAVLSLLTDAYQRRDKVGLVSFRGEGARVLLPPTSGVELAASRLADLPTGGRTPLAAGLEKAAEVLMRERTREKERRPLLVILTDGRATAGPDPRGAAAGLRRLGAASVVVDTEQGYVRLGMAGTLAEALEARCLRLEELRADTLVELVERRRVA
;
A
#
# COMPACT_ATOMS: atom_id res chain seq x y z
N MET A 1 14.44 -16.19 -30.49
CA MET A 1 13.62 -16.24 -29.27
C MET A 1 14.46 -15.70 -28.13
N ASN A 2 13.93 -14.83 -27.28
CA ASN A 2 14.71 -14.34 -26.14
C ASN A 2 14.76 -15.46 -25.09
N ILE A 3 15.94 -16.02 -24.82
CA ILE A 3 16.13 -17.09 -23.83
C ILE A 3 16.12 -16.42 -22.46
N PRO A 4 15.20 -16.74 -21.54
CA PRO A 4 15.18 -16.10 -20.23
C PRO A 4 16.35 -16.57 -19.36
N TYR A 5 16.76 -15.72 -18.42
CA TYR A 5 17.79 -16.00 -17.45
C TYR A 5 17.37 -17.18 -16.55
N PRO A 6 18.21 -18.19 -16.29
CA PRO A 6 17.87 -19.33 -15.44
C PRO A 6 17.62 -18.91 -13.98
N PHE A 7 16.63 -19.52 -13.33
CA PHE A 7 16.28 -19.20 -11.94
C PHE A 7 17.39 -19.58 -10.96
N SER A 8 17.98 -20.76 -11.13
CA SER A 8 19.09 -21.25 -10.32
C SER A 8 20.38 -20.44 -10.48
N ALA A 9 20.51 -19.67 -11.57
CA ALA A 9 21.64 -18.78 -11.80
C ALA A 9 21.53 -17.44 -11.04
N ILE A 10 20.39 -17.12 -10.43
CA ILE A 10 20.21 -15.89 -9.66
C ILE A 10 21.05 -15.97 -8.39
N VAL A 11 21.93 -14.98 -8.17
CA VAL A 11 22.85 -14.92 -7.02
C VAL A 11 22.16 -14.24 -5.86
N GLY A 12 22.27 -14.83 -4.66
CA GLY A 12 21.66 -14.29 -3.44
C GLY A 12 20.12 -14.28 -3.49
N GLN A 13 19.51 -13.36 -2.76
CA GLN A 13 18.05 -13.14 -2.71
C GLN A 13 17.26 -14.40 -2.31
N GLU A 14 17.74 -15.10 -1.30
CA GLU A 14 17.18 -16.39 -0.89
C GLU A 14 15.72 -16.28 -0.44
N ASP A 15 15.35 -15.20 0.26
CA ASP A 15 13.96 -14.96 0.69
C ASP A 15 13.03 -14.73 -0.51
N LEU A 16 13.50 -14.00 -1.54
CA LEU A 16 12.74 -13.82 -2.78
C LEU A 16 12.50 -15.14 -3.49
N LYS A 17 13.58 -15.93 -3.65
CA LYS A 17 13.48 -17.26 -4.28
C LYS A 17 12.53 -18.15 -3.50
N LEU A 18 12.67 -18.19 -2.17
CA LEU A 18 11.82 -18.98 -1.30
C LEU A 18 10.35 -18.56 -1.41
N ALA A 19 10.04 -17.26 -1.29
CA ALA A 19 8.67 -16.76 -1.39
C ALA A 19 8.03 -17.11 -2.75
N LEU A 20 8.78 -17.00 -3.85
CA LEU A 20 8.33 -17.35 -5.18
C LEU A 20 8.07 -18.87 -5.30
N LEU A 21 8.97 -19.71 -4.77
CA LEU A 21 8.81 -21.18 -4.77
C LEU A 21 7.62 -21.61 -3.91
N LEU A 22 7.44 -21.06 -2.72
CA LEU A 22 6.30 -21.37 -1.85
C LEU A 22 4.96 -21.05 -2.53
N ASN A 23 4.86 -19.92 -3.24
CA ASN A 23 3.67 -19.60 -4.01
C ASN A 23 3.52 -20.44 -5.28
N ALA A 24 4.64 -20.93 -5.84
CA ALA A 24 4.59 -21.90 -6.92
C ALA A 24 4.08 -23.26 -6.44
N VAL A 25 4.46 -23.71 -5.25
CA VAL A 25 3.96 -24.94 -4.62
C VAL A 25 2.48 -24.78 -4.21
N SER A 26 2.15 -23.71 -3.51
CA SER A 26 0.79 -23.45 -3.02
C SER A 26 0.34 -22.02 -3.35
N PRO A 27 -0.36 -21.81 -4.49
CA PRO A 27 -0.93 -20.51 -4.83
C PRO A 27 -1.92 -19.96 -3.79
N GLU A 28 -2.46 -20.84 -2.95
CA GLU A 28 -3.37 -20.49 -1.86
C GLU A 28 -2.71 -19.71 -0.72
N VAL A 29 -1.40 -19.60 -0.69
CA VAL A 29 -0.65 -18.68 0.19
C VAL A 29 -1.10 -17.24 -0.06
N GLY A 30 -1.50 -16.90 -1.30
CA GLY A 30 -2.18 -15.64 -1.59
C GLY A 30 -1.31 -14.58 -2.28
N GLY A 31 -0.24 -15.00 -2.95
CA GLY A 31 0.62 -14.13 -3.76
C GLY A 31 1.82 -13.55 -3.02
N VAL A 32 2.77 -13.03 -3.80
CA VAL A 32 4.03 -12.44 -3.32
C VAL A 32 4.06 -10.96 -3.65
N LEU A 33 4.36 -10.13 -2.68
CA LEU A 33 4.72 -8.73 -2.90
C LEU A 33 6.23 -8.55 -2.71
N VAL A 34 6.92 -8.16 -3.77
CA VAL A 34 8.37 -7.90 -3.75
C VAL A 34 8.62 -6.40 -3.63
N ARG A 35 9.08 -5.97 -2.48
CA ARG A 35 9.43 -4.58 -2.20
C ARG A 35 10.93 -4.38 -2.43
N GLY A 36 11.31 -3.28 -3.08
CA GLY A 36 12.74 -2.95 -3.24
C GLY A 36 13.03 -2.00 -4.37
N GLU A 37 14.26 -1.52 -4.40
CA GLU A 37 14.77 -0.54 -5.37
C GLU A 37 14.79 -1.07 -6.81
N LYS A 38 14.86 -0.16 -7.78
CA LYS A 38 15.03 -0.51 -9.20
C LYS A 38 16.37 -1.21 -9.44
N GLY A 39 16.37 -2.17 -10.37
CA GLY A 39 17.60 -2.87 -10.75
C GLY A 39 17.98 -4.07 -9.88
N THR A 40 17.14 -4.49 -8.94
CA THR A 40 17.39 -5.65 -8.06
C THR A 40 16.92 -6.99 -8.63
N ALA A 41 16.81 -7.13 -9.93
CA ALA A 41 16.45 -8.35 -10.69
C ALA A 41 15.07 -8.96 -10.35
N LYS A 42 14.12 -8.21 -9.75
CA LYS A 42 12.78 -8.69 -9.40
C LYS A 42 12.03 -9.31 -10.57
N SER A 43 11.91 -8.58 -11.68
CA SER A 43 11.24 -9.03 -12.90
C SER A 43 11.96 -10.22 -13.56
N THR A 44 13.29 -10.28 -13.46
CA THR A 44 14.08 -11.41 -13.94
C THR A 44 13.73 -12.69 -13.18
N ALA A 45 13.63 -12.62 -11.84
CA ALA A 45 13.27 -13.76 -11.01
C ALA A 45 11.86 -14.29 -11.32
N VAL A 46 10.88 -13.40 -11.54
CA VAL A 46 9.51 -13.80 -11.89
C VAL A 46 9.44 -14.47 -13.26
N ARG A 47 10.16 -13.92 -14.26
CA ARG A 47 10.22 -14.53 -15.60
C ARG A 47 10.94 -15.86 -15.59
N ALA A 48 11.98 -16.01 -14.76
CA ALA A 48 12.67 -17.26 -14.55
C ALA A 48 11.77 -18.30 -13.87
N LEU A 49 11.02 -17.92 -12.83
CA LEU A 49 10.05 -18.80 -12.18
C LEU A 49 9.01 -19.35 -13.17
N ALA A 50 8.52 -18.54 -14.10
CA ALA A 50 7.53 -18.98 -15.09
C ALA A 50 8.03 -20.16 -15.94
N ARG A 51 9.35 -20.30 -16.11
CA ARG A 51 9.99 -21.42 -16.81
C ARG A 51 10.14 -22.66 -15.96
N LEU A 52 10.20 -22.49 -14.64
CA LEU A 52 10.29 -23.63 -13.70
C LEU A 52 8.93 -24.33 -13.53
N LEU A 53 7.82 -23.61 -13.76
CA LEU A 53 6.51 -24.21 -13.59
C LEU A 53 6.32 -25.38 -14.56
N PRO A 54 5.81 -26.53 -14.09
CA PRO A 54 5.53 -27.66 -14.94
C PRO A 54 4.52 -27.28 -16.05
N PRO A 55 4.64 -27.88 -17.25
CA PRO A 55 3.68 -27.66 -18.31
C PRO A 55 2.31 -28.17 -17.88
N ILE A 56 1.27 -27.52 -18.37
CA ILE A 56 -0.12 -27.85 -18.04
C ILE A 56 -0.84 -28.45 -19.25
N ARG A 57 -1.74 -29.42 -19.00
CA ARG A 57 -2.67 -29.90 -20.01
C ARG A 57 -3.85 -28.95 -20.12
N ILE A 58 -4.22 -28.59 -21.32
CA ILE A 58 -5.36 -27.72 -21.60
C ILE A 58 -6.21 -28.28 -22.71
N VAL A 59 -7.50 -28.01 -22.68
CA VAL A 59 -8.39 -28.26 -23.83
C VAL A 59 -7.93 -27.37 -24.98
N SER A 60 -7.67 -28.00 -26.14
CA SER A 60 -7.15 -27.30 -27.32
C SER A 60 -8.09 -26.16 -27.76
N GLY A 61 -7.52 -24.97 -27.95
CA GLY A 61 -8.28 -23.78 -28.36
C GLY A 61 -9.10 -23.11 -27.25
N CYS A 62 -9.14 -23.62 -26.02
CA CYS A 62 -9.84 -22.97 -24.92
C CYS A 62 -9.05 -21.76 -24.38
N PRO A 63 -9.57 -20.52 -24.49
CA PRO A 63 -8.89 -19.32 -23.99
C PRO A 63 -8.80 -19.27 -22.46
N TYR A 64 -9.66 -20.04 -21.77
CA TYR A 64 -9.72 -20.15 -20.30
C TYR A 64 -8.84 -21.26 -19.75
N SER A 65 -8.06 -21.94 -20.58
CA SER A 65 -7.10 -22.99 -20.16
C SER A 65 -7.72 -24.11 -19.31
N CYS A 66 -8.94 -24.53 -19.67
CA CYS A 66 -9.63 -25.61 -18.96
C CYS A 66 -8.78 -26.89 -18.93
N ASP A 67 -8.80 -27.57 -17.78
CA ASP A 67 -8.20 -28.90 -17.63
C ASP A 67 -9.03 -29.92 -18.42
N PRO A 68 -8.44 -30.76 -19.26
CA PRO A 68 -9.19 -31.79 -19.98
C PRO A 68 -9.76 -32.88 -19.05
N GLU A 69 -9.15 -33.12 -17.86
CA GLU A 69 -9.64 -34.09 -16.88
C GLU A 69 -10.75 -33.54 -15.95
N ASP A 70 -10.72 -32.22 -15.70
CA ASP A 70 -11.74 -31.51 -14.90
C ASP A 70 -12.13 -30.20 -15.59
N PRO A 71 -12.79 -30.25 -16.75
CA PRO A 71 -13.16 -29.06 -17.48
C PRO A 71 -14.23 -28.29 -16.73
N ASN A 72 -14.06 -26.97 -16.61
CA ASN A 72 -15.05 -26.13 -15.97
C ASN A 72 -16.42 -26.25 -16.68
N PRO A 73 -17.47 -26.73 -16.00
CA PRO A 73 -18.80 -26.90 -16.60
C PRO A 73 -19.44 -25.56 -17.01
N GLN A 74 -18.97 -24.44 -16.43
CA GLN A 74 -19.42 -23.08 -16.75
C GLN A 74 -18.40 -22.32 -17.62
N CYS A 75 -17.57 -23.02 -18.40
CA CYS A 75 -16.65 -22.36 -19.32
C CYS A 75 -17.43 -21.54 -20.34
N PRO A 76 -17.12 -20.25 -20.55
CA PRO A 76 -17.84 -19.39 -21.50
C PRO A 76 -17.80 -19.87 -22.95
N VAL A 77 -16.82 -20.69 -23.32
CA VAL A 77 -16.72 -21.35 -24.64
C VAL A 77 -17.05 -22.85 -24.58
N GLY A 78 -17.52 -23.32 -23.43
CA GLY A 78 -17.96 -24.70 -23.21
C GLY A 78 -19.47 -24.91 -23.43
N PRO A 79 -20.01 -26.05 -23.00
CA PRO A 79 -19.29 -27.13 -22.30
C PRO A 79 -18.31 -27.88 -23.21
N HIS A 80 -17.18 -28.31 -22.65
CA HIS A 80 -16.21 -29.13 -23.37
C HIS A 80 -16.65 -30.59 -23.36
N PRO A 81 -16.54 -31.33 -24.50
CA PRO A 81 -16.80 -32.77 -24.51
C PRO A 81 -15.82 -33.54 -23.62
N GLU A 82 -16.22 -34.71 -23.08
CA GLU A 82 -15.34 -35.57 -22.27
C GLU A 82 -14.06 -35.99 -23.01
N GLU A 83 -14.14 -36.15 -24.36
CA GLU A 83 -13.00 -36.49 -25.21
C GLU A 83 -12.49 -35.26 -26.00
N ALA A 84 -12.57 -34.05 -25.42
CA ALA A 84 -12.06 -32.85 -26.07
C ALA A 84 -10.56 -33.01 -26.41
N PRO A 85 -10.11 -32.60 -27.60
CA PRO A 85 -8.69 -32.61 -27.94
C PRO A 85 -7.94 -31.70 -26.95
N TRP A 86 -6.79 -32.17 -26.52
CA TRP A 86 -5.97 -31.45 -25.54
C TRP A 86 -4.50 -31.36 -26.02
N GLU A 87 -3.80 -30.40 -25.43
CA GLU A 87 -2.38 -30.17 -25.70
C GLU A 87 -1.61 -29.80 -24.43
N TRP A 88 -0.30 -30.08 -24.44
CA TRP A 88 0.60 -29.57 -23.43
C TRP A 88 0.96 -28.11 -23.73
N ARG A 89 0.92 -27.28 -22.71
CA ARG A 89 1.33 -25.88 -22.83
C ARG A 89 2.17 -25.46 -21.62
N PRO A 90 3.26 -24.70 -21.83
CA PRO A 90 3.96 -24.03 -20.71
C PRO A 90 3.01 -23.13 -19.94
N ALA A 91 3.18 -23.05 -18.61
CA ALA A 91 2.46 -22.10 -17.78
C ALA A 91 2.67 -20.67 -18.31
N ARG A 92 1.58 -19.92 -18.47
CA ARG A 92 1.66 -18.55 -19.02
C ARG A 92 2.12 -17.56 -17.94
N LEU A 93 3.00 -16.65 -18.33
CA LEU A 93 3.27 -15.42 -17.60
C LEU A 93 2.43 -14.30 -18.25
N ALA A 94 1.40 -13.86 -17.55
CA ALA A 94 0.60 -12.70 -17.95
C ALA A 94 1.12 -11.46 -17.22
N GLU A 95 1.47 -10.42 -17.96
CA GLU A 95 1.96 -9.17 -17.38
C GLU A 95 0.85 -8.11 -17.44
N LEU A 96 0.55 -7.48 -16.30
CA LEU A 96 -0.40 -6.39 -16.20
C LEU A 96 0.35 -5.06 -16.28
N PRO A 97 0.18 -4.25 -17.34
CA PRO A 97 0.82 -2.95 -17.44
C PRO A 97 0.17 -1.92 -16.51
N VAL A 98 0.97 -0.96 -16.02
CA VAL A 98 0.54 0.09 -15.06
C VAL A 98 -0.68 0.89 -15.55
N GLY A 99 -0.82 1.12 -16.85
CA GLY A 99 -1.95 1.84 -17.44
C GLY A 99 -3.13 0.96 -17.84
N ALA A 100 -3.24 -0.28 -17.37
CA ALA A 100 -4.32 -1.18 -17.74
C ALA A 100 -5.69 -0.66 -17.26
N SER A 101 -6.70 -0.80 -18.12
CA SER A 101 -8.10 -0.59 -17.75
C SER A 101 -8.70 -1.82 -17.07
N THR A 102 -9.80 -1.64 -16.36
CA THR A 102 -10.57 -2.75 -15.77
C THR A 102 -11.00 -3.75 -16.85
N ASP A 103 -11.39 -3.27 -18.04
CA ASP A 103 -11.83 -4.10 -19.15
C ASP A 103 -10.71 -5.01 -19.66
N ARG A 104 -9.49 -4.49 -19.76
CA ARG A 104 -8.32 -5.28 -20.12
C ARG A 104 -7.99 -6.36 -19.09
N LEU A 105 -8.25 -6.08 -17.83
CA LEU A 105 -8.02 -7.02 -16.74
C LEU A 105 -9.06 -8.13 -16.71
N THR A 106 -10.35 -7.76 -16.64
CA THR A 106 -11.46 -8.71 -16.45
C THR A 106 -12.00 -9.31 -17.73
N GLY A 107 -11.86 -8.59 -18.86
CA GLY A 107 -12.51 -8.87 -20.13
C GLY A 107 -13.66 -7.91 -20.42
N THR A 108 -14.08 -7.87 -21.64
CA THR A 108 -15.10 -6.95 -22.17
C THR A 108 -16.03 -7.63 -23.16
N LEU A 109 -17.09 -6.92 -23.56
CA LEU A 109 -17.93 -7.36 -24.67
C LEU A 109 -17.13 -7.21 -25.98
N ASP A 110 -17.15 -8.25 -26.82
CA ASP A 110 -16.64 -8.18 -28.19
C ASP A 110 -17.58 -7.31 -29.03
N ILE A 111 -17.20 -6.05 -29.15
CA ILE A 111 -18.01 -5.05 -29.85
C ILE A 111 -18.10 -5.37 -31.36
N GLU A 112 -17.04 -5.93 -31.94
CA GLU A 112 -16.99 -6.26 -33.35
C GLU A 112 -18.00 -7.36 -33.70
N ARG A 113 -18.02 -8.44 -32.93
CA ARG A 113 -19.02 -9.53 -33.11
C ARG A 113 -20.43 -9.08 -32.75
N ALA A 114 -20.57 -8.26 -31.70
CA ALA A 114 -21.87 -7.70 -31.34
C ALA A 114 -22.48 -6.83 -32.47
N LEU A 115 -21.65 -6.09 -33.21
CA LEU A 115 -22.08 -5.23 -34.31
C LEU A 115 -22.25 -5.97 -35.63
N THR A 116 -21.42 -6.98 -35.93
CA THR A 116 -21.43 -7.71 -37.21
C THR A 116 -22.38 -8.90 -37.21
N GLU A 117 -22.38 -9.66 -36.11
CA GLU A 117 -23.14 -10.92 -36.00
C GLU A 117 -24.42 -10.74 -35.16
N GLY A 118 -24.56 -9.62 -34.45
CA GLY A 118 -25.67 -9.41 -33.51
C GLY A 118 -25.59 -10.28 -32.25
N GLU A 119 -24.47 -10.98 -32.06
CA GLU A 119 -24.24 -11.87 -30.92
C GLU A 119 -23.40 -11.18 -29.84
N LYS A 120 -23.84 -11.32 -28.58
CA LYS A 120 -23.10 -10.84 -27.44
C LYS A 120 -21.98 -11.83 -27.10
N ALA A 121 -20.81 -11.67 -27.72
CA ALA A 121 -19.61 -12.44 -27.38
C ALA A 121 -18.78 -11.74 -26.31
N PHE A 122 -18.10 -12.51 -25.48
CA PHE A 122 -17.22 -11.98 -24.43
C PHE A 122 -15.76 -12.20 -24.84
N GLU A 123 -14.99 -11.12 -24.85
CA GLU A 123 -13.54 -11.15 -25.06
C GLU A 123 -12.84 -11.32 -23.69
N PRO A 124 -12.13 -12.46 -23.47
CA PRO A 124 -11.48 -12.73 -22.18
C PRO A 124 -10.31 -11.77 -21.92
N GLY A 125 -10.24 -11.26 -20.67
CA GLY A 125 -9.18 -10.38 -20.22
C GLY A 125 -7.91 -11.12 -19.77
N ILE A 126 -6.97 -10.36 -19.17
CA ILE A 126 -5.70 -10.87 -18.66
C ILE A 126 -5.93 -11.94 -17.59
N LEU A 127 -6.96 -11.80 -16.73
CA LEU A 127 -7.29 -12.78 -15.68
C LEU A 127 -7.63 -14.16 -16.24
N ALA A 128 -8.26 -14.23 -17.41
CA ALA A 128 -8.52 -15.50 -18.08
C ALA A 128 -7.22 -16.13 -18.61
N SER A 129 -6.35 -15.31 -19.21
CA SER A 129 -5.07 -15.79 -19.76
C SER A 129 -4.07 -16.21 -18.71
N ALA A 130 -4.16 -15.63 -17.49
CA ALA A 130 -3.31 -15.96 -16.35
C ALA A 130 -3.71 -17.27 -15.65
N HIS A 131 -4.91 -17.78 -15.91
CA HIS A 131 -5.40 -18.99 -15.26
C HIS A 131 -4.42 -20.17 -15.39
N ARG A 132 -4.10 -20.84 -14.28
CA ARG A 132 -3.10 -21.91 -14.12
C ARG A 132 -1.65 -21.48 -14.48
N GLY A 133 -1.38 -20.16 -14.45
CA GLY A 133 -0.08 -19.56 -14.71
C GLY A 133 0.31 -18.53 -13.66
N ILE A 134 1.07 -17.52 -14.07
CA ILE A 134 1.52 -16.41 -13.23
C ILE A 134 0.88 -15.12 -13.75
N LEU A 135 0.36 -14.31 -12.84
CA LEU A 135 0.02 -12.92 -13.08
C LEU A 135 1.07 -12.02 -12.43
N TYR A 136 1.82 -11.33 -13.25
CA TYR A 136 2.86 -10.41 -12.82
C TYR A 136 2.38 -8.96 -12.94
N VAL A 137 2.51 -8.22 -11.87
CA VAL A 137 2.14 -6.80 -11.79
C VAL A 137 3.39 -6.02 -11.41
N ASP A 138 3.97 -5.30 -12.38
CA ASP A 138 5.09 -4.43 -12.11
C ASP A 138 4.59 -3.10 -11.53
N GLU A 139 5.26 -2.60 -10.48
CA GLU A 139 4.91 -1.36 -9.80
C GLU A 139 3.42 -1.30 -9.37
N VAL A 140 2.97 -2.31 -8.64
CA VAL A 140 1.57 -2.47 -8.19
C VAL A 140 1.04 -1.24 -7.43
N ASN A 141 1.93 -0.48 -6.77
CA ASN A 141 1.61 0.76 -6.07
C ASN A 141 1.17 1.91 -7.00
N LEU A 142 1.46 1.82 -8.31
CA LEU A 142 1.03 2.81 -9.31
C LEU A 142 -0.33 2.48 -9.93
N LEU A 143 -0.85 1.27 -9.72
CA LEU A 143 -2.21 0.93 -10.15
C LEU A 143 -3.26 1.68 -9.32
N SER A 144 -4.45 1.87 -9.92
CA SER A 144 -5.57 2.38 -9.14
C SER A 144 -5.97 1.37 -8.06
N ASP A 145 -6.35 1.87 -6.88
CA ASP A 145 -6.77 1.02 -5.75
C ASP A 145 -7.88 0.04 -6.13
N HIS A 146 -8.83 0.47 -6.98
CA HIS A 146 -9.92 -0.39 -7.46
C HIS A 146 -9.41 -1.58 -8.27
N LEU A 147 -8.40 -1.39 -9.11
CA LEU A 147 -7.79 -2.49 -9.87
C LEU A 147 -7.05 -3.45 -8.95
N VAL A 148 -6.33 -2.92 -7.95
CA VAL A 148 -5.62 -3.75 -6.97
C VAL A 148 -6.61 -4.54 -6.12
N ASP A 149 -7.69 -3.91 -5.64
CA ASP A 149 -8.76 -4.59 -4.89
C ASP A 149 -9.37 -5.74 -5.71
N LEU A 150 -9.77 -5.47 -6.95
CA LEU A 150 -10.37 -6.46 -7.84
C LEU A 150 -9.41 -7.63 -8.11
N LEU A 151 -8.14 -7.33 -8.36
CA LEU A 151 -7.10 -8.32 -8.61
C LEU A 151 -6.89 -9.24 -7.41
N LEU A 152 -6.80 -8.67 -6.20
CA LEU A 152 -6.62 -9.42 -4.96
C LEU A 152 -7.87 -10.23 -4.60
N ASP A 153 -9.07 -9.72 -4.90
CA ASP A 153 -10.32 -10.46 -4.70
C ASP A 153 -10.38 -11.68 -5.62
N VAL A 154 -10.04 -11.52 -6.90
CA VAL A 154 -10.01 -12.65 -7.85
C VAL A 154 -8.92 -13.66 -7.46
N ALA A 155 -7.74 -13.21 -7.03
CA ALA A 155 -6.68 -14.09 -6.55
C ALA A 155 -7.12 -14.92 -5.32
N ALA A 156 -7.89 -14.32 -4.42
CA ALA A 156 -8.41 -15.00 -3.22
C ALA A 156 -9.56 -15.97 -3.54
N MET A 157 -10.48 -15.57 -4.43
CA MET A 157 -11.67 -16.38 -4.79
C MET A 157 -11.37 -17.47 -5.83
N GLY A 158 -10.31 -17.28 -6.65
CA GLY A 158 -9.97 -18.17 -7.75
C GLY A 158 -10.97 -18.12 -8.92
N VAL A 159 -11.84 -17.12 -8.96
CA VAL A 159 -12.89 -16.95 -9.96
C VAL A 159 -13.04 -15.49 -10.32
N ASN A 160 -13.12 -15.20 -11.62
CA ASN A 160 -13.49 -13.88 -12.14
C ASN A 160 -14.97 -13.86 -12.50
N TYR A 161 -15.70 -12.87 -11.99
CA TYR A 161 -17.09 -12.62 -12.30
C TYR A 161 -17.26 -11.26 -12.95
N VAL A 162 -17.80 -11.23 -14.15
CA VAL A 162 -18.03 -10.00 -14.93
C VAL A 162 -19.49 -9.87 -15.27
N GLU A 163 -20.11 -8.80 -14.80
CA GLU A 163 -21.50 -8.47 -15.13
C GLU A 163 -21.53 -7.06 -15.74
N ARG A 164 -21.70 -6.99 -17.05
CA ARG A 164 -21.73 -5.72 -17.79
C ARG A 164 -22.67 -5.79 -18.98
N GLU A 165 -23.42 -4.73 -19.23
CA GLU A 165 -24.30 -4.55 -20.41
C GLU A 165 -25.24 -5.71 -20.67
N GLY A 166 -25.68 -6.39 -19.60
CA GLY A 166 -26.57 -7.55 -19.66
C GLY A 166 -25.87 -8.86 -20.10
N VAL A 167 -24.53 -8.89 -20.06
CA VAL A 167 -23.73 -10.11 -20.16
C VAL A 167 -23.19 -10.44 -18.79
N SER A 168 -23.43 -11.66 -18.33
CA SER A 168 -22.89 -12.20 -17.09
C SER A 168 -21.98 -13.38 -17.42
N VAL A 169 -20.70 -13.25 -17.14
CA VAL A 169 -19.68 -14.28 -17.41
C VAL A 169 -18.94 -14.60 -16.13
N ARG A 170 -18.80 -15.90 -15.87
CA ARG A 170 -18.00 -16.41 -14.76
C ARG A 170 -17.00 -17.42 -15.31
N HIS A 171 -15.73 -17.27 -14.95
CA HIS A 171 -14.70 -18.22 -15.35
C HIS A 171 -13.67 -18.40 -14.23
N PRO A 172 -13.01 -19.57 -14.15
CA PRO A 172 -11.93 -19.78 -13.18
C PRO A 172 -10.75 -18.87 -13.49
N SER A 173 -10.12 -18.38 -12.44
CA SER A 173 -8.97 -17.49 -12.52
C SER A 173 -8.04 -17.73 -11.33
N ARG A 174 -7.47 -18.95 -11.27
CA ARG A 174 -6.48 -19.35 -10.27
C ARG A 174 -5.09 -19.16 -10.84
N PHE A 175 -4.29 -18.31 -10.24
CA PHE A 175 -2.94 -17.96 -10.72
C PHE A 175 -2.02 -17.65 -9.54
N ILE A 176 -0.73 -17.71 -9.78
CA ILE A 176 0.27 -17.22 -8.84
C ILE A 176 0.35 -15.71 -9.06
N LEU A 177 -0.01 -14.93 -8.04
CA LEU A 177 0.09 -13.48 -8.08
C LEU A 177 1.48 -13.04 -7.63
N VAL A 178 2.18 -12.25 -8.44
CA VAL A 178 3.43 -11.60 -8.05
C VAL A 178 3.34 -10.12 -8.37
N GLY A 179 3.37 -9.31 -7.32
CA GLY A 179 3.45 -7.84 -7.42
C GLY A 179 4.85 -7.35 -7.08
N THR A 180 5.36 -6.36 -7.82
CA THR A 180 6.56 -5.63 -7.42
C THR A 180 6.19 -4.23 -6.98
N MET A 181 6.98 -3.64 -6.10
CA MET A 181 6.80 -2.29 -5.61
C MET A 181 8.14 -1.63 -5.35
N ASN A 182 8.26 -0.35 -5.73
CA ASN A 182 9.34 0.51 -5.25
C ASN A 182 8.78 1.43 -4.16
N PRO A 183 9.24 1.32 -2.89
CA PRO A 183 8.78 2.16 -1.79
C PRO A 183 8.99 3.67 -2.03
N GLU A 184 9.98 4.07 -2.83
CA GLU A 184 10.25 5.48 -3.16
C GLU A 184 9.13 6.11 -4.01
N GLU A 185 8.42 5.31 -4.80
CA GLU A 185 7.32 5.78 -5.67
C GLU A 185 5.97 5.78 -4.97
N GLY A 186 5.92 5.36 -3.71
CA GLY A 186 4.73 5.32 -2.87
C GLY A 186 4.46 3.93 -2.32
N GLU A 187 3.64 3.86 -1.29
CA GLU A 187 3.26 2.61 -0.64
C GLU A 187 1.84 2.19 -0.97
N LEU A 188 1.61 0.87 -0.93
CA LEU A 188 0.26 0.31 -0.94
C LEU A 188 -0.43 0.62 0.38
N ARG A 189 -1.74 0.78 0.34
CA ARG A 189 -2.53 0.90 1.57
C ARG A 189 -2.36 -0.33 2.45
N PRO A 190 -2.37 -0.17 3.77
CA PRO A 190 -2.27 -1.30 4.70
C PRO A 190 -3.30 -2.40 4.42
N GLN A 191 -4.53 -2.01 4.04
CA GLN A 191 -5.61 -2.94 3.70
C GLN A 191 -5.35 -3.76 2.43
N LEU A 192 -4.64 -3.20 1.43
CA LEU A 192 -4.23 -3.89 0.22
C LEU A 192 -2.98 -4.74 0.49
N LEU A 193 -2.06 -4.18 1.29
CA LEU A 193 -0.84 -4.87 1.69
C LEU A 193 -1.16 -6.15 2.47
N ASP A 194 -2.11 -6.11 3.42
CA ASP A 194 -2.58 -7.27 4.18
C ASP A 194 -3.17 -8.39 3.31
N ARG A 195 -3.66 -8.07 2.11
CA ARG A 195 -4.24 -9.07 1.20
C ARG A 195 -3.21 -9.89 0.44
N PHE A 196 -1.96 -9.39 0.28
CA PHE A 196 -0.87 -10.22 -0.22
C PHE A 196 -0.51 -11.29 0.82
N GLY A 197 -0.25 -12.51 0.35
CA GLY A 197 0.11 -13.62 1.23
C GLY A 197 1.44 -13.37 1.93
N VAL A 198 2.50 -13.22 1.17
CA VAL A 198 3.85 -12.99 1.67
C VAL A 198 4.47 -11.74 1.07
N THR A 199 5.37 -11.12 1.82
CA THR A 199 6.12 -9.93 1.38
C THR A 199 7.60 -10.18 1.58
N VAL A 200 8.40 -9.78 0.59
CA VAL A 200 9.86 -9.87 0.65
C VAL A 200 10.46 -8.50 0.36
N GLU A 201 11.41 -8.10 1.17
CA GLU A 201 12.23 -6.91 0.93
C GLU A 201 13.51 -7.29 0.18
N VAL A 202 13.72 -6.64 -0.95
CA VAL A 202 14.89 -6.86 -1.80
C VAL A 202 15.71 -5.58 -1.83
N SER A 203 16.83 -5.59 -1.15
CA SER A 203 17.82 -4.49 -1.17
C SER A 203 18.95 -4.78 -2.13
N GLY A 204 19.67 -3.73 -2.53
CA GLY A 204 20.92 -3.89 -3.27
C GLY A 204 21.91 -4.69 -2.44
N ASN A 205 22.53 -5.72 -3.04
CA ASN A 205 23.44 -6.62 -2.34
C ASN A 205 24.67 -5.86 -1.80
N PRO A 206 24.91 -5.86 -0.49
CA PRO A 206 26.05 -5.17 0.10
C PRO A 206 27.38 -5.94 -0.06
N ASP A 207 27.33 -7.26 -0.30
CA ASP A 207 28.55 -8.07 -0.46
C ASP A 207 29.19 -7.84 -1.84
N THR A 208 30.46 -7.39 -1.80
CA THR A 208 31.24 -7.13 -3.01
C THR A 208 31.48 -8.40 -3.84
N ASN A 209 31.65 -9.57 -3.22
CA ASN A 209 31.88 -10.82 -3.93
C ASN A 209 30.63 -11.28 -4.68
N GLU A 210 29.46 -11.18 -4.05
CA GLU A 210 28.20 -11.49 -4.70
C GLU A 210 27.90 -10.50 -5.84
N ARG A 211 28.19 -9.21 -5.68
CA ARG A 211 28.07 -8.23 -6.77
C ARG A 211 28.96 -8.56 -7.96
N VAL A 212 30.20 -8.98 -7.71
CA VAL A 212 31.12 -9.42 -8.77
C VAL A 212 30.55 -10.65 -9.48
N GLU A 213 30.01 -11.60 -8.73
CA GLU A 213 29.43 -12.80 -9.31
C GLU A 213 28.17 -12.51 -10.13
N ILE A 214 27.28 -11.60 -9.66
CA ILE A 214 26.13 -11.14 -10.42
C ILE A 214 26.58 -10.56 -11.78
N VAL A 215 27.56 -9.66 -11.78
CA VAL A 215 28.07 -9.04 -13.00
C VAL A 215 28.70 -10.10 -13.92
N ARG A 216 29.50 -11.00 -13.36
CA ARG A 216 30.15 -12.09 -14.13
C ARG A 216 29.11 -12.98 -14.81
N ARG A 217 28.08 -13.43 -14.11
CA ARG A 217 27.01 -14.26 -14.68
C ARG A 217 26.21 -13.51 -15.73
N HIS A 218 25.94 -12.23 -15.49
CA HIS A 218 25.18 -11.42 -16.45
C HIS A 218 25.95 -11.22 -17.76
N LEU A 219 27.25 -10.89 -17.70
CA LEU A 219 28.10 -10.76 -18.88
C LEU A 219 28.23 -12.08 -19.66
N ARG A 220 28.31 -13.23 -18.96
CA ARG A 220 28.31 -14.55 -19.60
C ARG A 220 26.99 -14.85 -20.30
N TYR A 221 25.89 -14.53 -19.66
CA TYR A 221 24.57 -14.67 -20.25
C TYR A 221 24.41 -13.78 -21.49
N GLU A 222 24.85 -12.52 -21.45
CA GLU A 222 24.80 -11.63 -22.62
C GLU A 222 25.66 -12.13 -23.78
N ALA A 223 26.80 -12.71 -23.48
CA ALA A 223 27.71 -13.23 -24.50
C ALA A 223 27.19 -14.50 -25.21
N SER A 224 26.58 -15.43 -24.48
CA SER A 224 26.00 -16.66 -25.02
C SER A 224 24.83 -17.15 -24.17
N PRO A 225 23.59 -16.63 -24.41
CA PRO A 225 22.42 -17.03 -23.65
C PRO A 225 22.08 -18.51 -23.69
N GLU A 226 22.34 -19.18 -24.84
CA GLU A 226 22.06 -20.60 -25.02
C GLU A 226 22.99 -21.49 -24.20
N ASP A 227 24.30 -21.25 -24.25
CA ASP A 227 25.29 -22.00 -23.49
C ASP A 227 25.09 -21.78 -21.98
N PHE A 228 24.83 -20.53 -21.58
CA PHE A 228 24.55 -20.18 -20.19
C PHE A 228 23.29 -20.89 -19.67
N ALA A 229 22.20 -20.89 -20.43
CA ALA A 229 20.99 -21.60 -20.05
C ALA A 229 21.21 -23.13 -19.98
N THR A 230 22.03 -23.69 -20.88
CA THR A 230 22.36 -25.13 -20.88
C THR A 230 23.12 -25.52 -19.64
N GLU A 231 24.05 -24.69 -19.17
CA GLU A 231 24.86 -24.94 -17.95
C GLU A 231 23.94 -25.08 -16.71
N TRP A 232 22.92 -24.26 -16.60
CA TRP A 232 21.99 -24.23 -15.45
C TRP A 232 20.78 -25.14 -15.62
N ALA A 233 20.56 -25.72 -16.78
CA ALA A 233 19.38 -26.51 -17.10
C ALA A 233 19.14 -27.72 -16.18
N ALA A 234 20.22 -28.31 -15.62
CA ALA A 234 20.10 -29.43 -14.69
C ALA A 234 19.53 -28.98 -13.35
N ALA A 235 20.01 -27.86 -12.80
CA ALA A 235 19.53 -27.29 -11.55
C ALA A 235 18.11 -26.77 -11.68
N ASP A 236 17.77 -26.11 -12.78
CA ASP A 236 16.38 -25.64 -13.02
C ASP A 236 15.41 -26.82 -13.18
N ARG A 237 15.81 -27.94 -13.79
CA ARG A 237 14.97 -29.15 -13.85
C ARG A 237 14.77 -29.79 -12.50
N GLU A 238 15.74 -29.75 -11.62
CA GLU A 238 15.62 -30.25 -10.25
C GLU A 238 14.62 -29.39 -9.47
N LEU A 239 14.72 -28.07 -9.55
CA LEU A 239 13.73 -27.16 -8.95
C LEU A 239 12.32 -27.36 -9.50
N SER A 240 12.19 -27.54 -10.83
CA SER A 240 10.89 -27.80 -11.47
C SER A 240 10.24 -29.09 -10.96
N ARG A 241 11.03 -30.17 -10.83
CA ARG A 241 10.56 -31.43 -10.27
C ARG A 241 10.20 -31.28 -8.79
N GLY A 242 11.00 -30.57 -8.00
CA GLY A 242 10.67 -30.28 -6.60
C GLY A 242 9.36 -29.52 -6.44
N ILE A 243 9.06 -28.56 -7.34
CA ILE A 243 7.76 -27.85 -7.36
C ILE A 243 6.60 -28.83 -7.62
N GLU A 244 6.77 -29.77 -8.58
CA GLU A 244 5.75 -30.74 -8.94
C GLU A 244 5.47 -31.70 -7.77
N GLU A 245 6.51 -32.31 -7.21
CA GLU A 245 6.42 -33.20 -6.05
C GLU A 245 5.80 -32.51 -4.83
N ALA A 246 6.24 -31.29 -4.52
CA ALA A 246 5.69 -30.51 -3.42
C ALA A 246 4.22 -30.11 -3.62
N ARG A 247 3.79 -29.81 -4.86
CA ARG A 247 2.37 -29.55 -5.18
C ARG A 247 1.48 -30.76 -4.91
N GLU A 248 1.94 -31.94 -5.27
CA GLU A 248 1.21 -33.19 -5.03
C GLU A 248 1.13 -33.50 -3.53
N GLY A 249 2.23 -33.23 -2.80
CA GLY A 249 2.36 -33.54 -1.38
C GLY A 249 1.74 -32.54 -0.43
N VAL A 250 1.60 -31.26 -0.81
CA VAL A 250 1.25 -30.17 0.13
C VAL A 250 -0.05 -30.38 0.90
N LEU A 251 -1.05 -31.02 0.30
CA LEU A 251 -2.33 -31.29 0.95
C LEU A 251 -2.26 -32.43 1.98
N SER A 252 -1.30 -33.35 1.84
CA SER A 252 -1.08 -34.45 2.75
C SER A 252 -0.19 -34.11 3.95
N VAL A 253 0.53 -32.97 3.90
CA VAL A 253 1.35 -32.51 5.02
C VAL A 253 0.49 -32.24 6.25
N HIS A 254 0.80 -32.94 7.33
CA HIS A 254 0.10 -32.77 8.60
C HIS A 254 0.54 -31.49 9.32
N LEU A 255 -0.42 -30.72 9.81
CA LEU A 255 -0.19 -29.54 10.63
C LEU A 255 -0.65 -29.85 12.06
N PRO A 256 0.27 -30.12 13.00
CA PRO A 256 -0.07 -30.44 14.38
C PRO A 256 -0.82 -29.32 15.10
N GLU A 257 -1.71 -29.65 16.01
CA GLU A 257 -2.45 -28.66 16.79
C GLU A 257 -1.52 -27.78 17.64
N GLU A 258 -0.45 -28.34 18.18
CA GLU A 258 0.60 -27.59 18.87
C GLU A 258 1.23 -26.51 17.96
N THR A 259 1.47 -26.84 16.71
CA THR A 259 2.00 -25.90 15.72
C THR A 259 0.99 -24.78 15.42
N LEU A 260 -0.32 -25.08 15.36
CA LEU A 260 -1.36 -24.06 15.24
C LEU A 260 -1.37 -23.11 16.45
N HIS A 261 -1.21 -23.64 17.66
CA HIS A 261 -1.08 -22.80 18.85
C HIS A 261 0.15 -21.89 18.81
N LYS A 262 1.30 -22.39 18.32
CA LYS A 262 2.51 -21.59 18.13
C LYS A 262 2.28 -20.45 17.12
N ILE A 263 1.62 -20.73 15.98
CA ILE A 263 1.26 -19.70 14.99
C ILE A 263 0.39 -18.62 15.61
N ALA A 264 -0.68 -19.02 16.30
CA ALA A 264 -1.60 -18.07 16.94
C ALA A 264 -0.91 -17.23 18.03
N ALA A 265 -0.02 -17.83 18.82
CA ALA A 265 0.78 -17.12 19.82
C ALA A 265 1.68 -16.04 19.19
N VAL A 266 2.36 -16.37 18.10
CA VAL A 266 3.21 -15.42 17.36
C VAL A 266 2.39 -14.28 16.77
N CYS A 267 1.26 -14.58 16.11
CA CYS A 267 0.37 -13.54 15.56
C CYS A 267 -0.17 -12.61 16.65
N THR A 268 -0.53 -13.15 17.81
CA THR A 268 -0.99 -12.38 18.96
C THR A 268 0.13 -11.50 19.53
N HIS A 269 1.34 -12.04 19.69
CA HIS A 269 2.49 -11.29 20.20
C HIS A 269 2.87 -10.12 19.30
N LEU A 270 2.88 -10.35 17.99
CA LEU A 270 3.18 -9.32 16.99
C LEU A 270 2.00 -8.34 16.75
N GLY A 271 0.88 -8.52 17.44
CA GLY A 271 -0.29 -7.66 17.32
C GLY A 271 -0.92 -7.66 15.93
N VAL A 272 -0.92 -8.80 15.25
CA VAL A 272 -1.51 -8.94 13.90
C VAL A 272 -3.02 -8.85 13.97
N ASP A 273 -3.61 -7.98 13.13
CA ASP A 273 -5.07 -7.80 13.07
C ASP A 273 -5.75 -8.92 12.25
N GLY A 274 -6.78 -9.54 12.83
CA GLY A 274 -7.59 -10.57 12.16
C GLY A 274 -6.86 -11.92 12.04
N MET A 275 -7.50 -12.88 11.36
CA MET A 275 -7.03 -14.28 11.25
C MET A 275 -6.27 -14.55 9.94
N ARG A 276 -6.09 -13.54 9.08
CA ARG A 276 -5.42 -13.76 7.79
C ARG A 276 -3.94 -14.08 7.95
N GLY A 277 -3.27 -13.43 8.91
CA GLY A 277 -1.87 -13.72 9.26
C GLY A 277 -1.67 -15.18 9.65
N ASP A 278 -2.53 -15.70 10.53
CA ASP A 278 -2.51 -17.10 11.00
C ASP A 278 -2.67 -18.08 9.84
N LEU A 279 -3.70 -17.86 9.00
CA LEU A 279 -4.00 -18.71 7.85
C LEU A 279 -2.87 -18.73 6.82
N VAL A 280 -2.31 -17.57 6.51
CA VAL A 280 -1.21 -17.48 5.54
C VAL A 280 0.05 -18.13 6.08
N THR A 281 0.39 -17.89 7.36
CA THR A 281 1.55 -18.52 8.00
C THR A 281 1.40 -20.04 8.02
N ALA A 282 0.21 -20.57 8.34
CA ALA A 282 -0.07 -22.00 8.31
C ALA A 282 0.09 -22.60 6.90
N LYS A 283 -0.46 -21.94 5.87
CA LYS A 283 -0.34 -22.38 4.48
C LYS A 283 1.11 -22.31 3.98
N ALA A 284 1.83 -21.25 4.30
CA ALA A 284 3.23 -21.08 3.93
C ALA A 284 4.13 -22.12 4.63
N ALA A 285 3.91 -22.40 5.91
CA ALA A 285 4.61 -23.43 6.66
C ALA A 285 4.37 -24.84 6.08
N ARG A 286 3.12 -25.15 5.69
CA ARG A 286 2.80 -26.42 5.00
C ARG A 286 3.50 -26.52 3.64
N ALA A 287 3.49 -25.43 2.86
CA ALA A 287 4.17 -25.40 1.57
C ALA A 287 5.68 -25.57 1.74
N LEU A 288 6.27 -25.00 2.81
CA LEU A 288 7.69 -25.17 3.13
C LEU A 288 8.03 -26.62 3.52
N ALA A 289 7.23 -27.25 4.39
CA ALA A 289 7.42 -28.65 4.75
C ALA A 289 7.32 -29.57 3.52
N ALA A 290 6.34 -29.33 2.65
CA ALA A 290 6.21 -30.07 1.38
C ALA A 290 7.41 -29.88 0.46
N TRP A 291 7.90 -28.62 0.35
CA TRP A 291 9.10 -28.30 -0.43
C TRP A 291 10.35 -29.01 0.06
N GLU A 292 10.47 -29.17 1.38
CA GLU A 292 11.56 -29.92 2.01
C GLU A 292 11.24 -31.43 2.15
N SER A 293 10.22 -31.94 1.44
CA SER A 293 9.79 -33.35 1.42
C SER A 293 9.51 -33.92 2.80
N ARG A 294 8.89 -33.13 3.68
CA ARG A 294 8.46 -33.55 5.01
C ARG A 294 6.94 -33.67 5.10
N ASP A 295 6.49 -34.71 5.79
CA ASP A 295 5.06 -35.00 5.97
C ASP A 295 4.42 -34.24 7.14
N VAL A 296 5.22 -33.55 7.96
CA VAL A 296 4.77 -32.83 9.15
C VAL A 296 5.44 -31.46 9.22
N VAL A 297 4.66 -30.45 9.52
CA VAL A 297 5.17 -29.08 9.72
C VAL A 297 5.98 -29.01 11.01
N ALA A 298 7.22 -28.56 10.89
CA ALA A 298 8.14 -28.34 12.01
C ALA A 298 8.14 -26.88 12.48
N THR A 299 8.67 -26.61 13.67
CA THR A 299 8.79 -25.26 14.24
C THR A 299 9.63 -24.33 13.34
N VAL A 300 10.67 -24.85 12.68
CA VAL A 300 11.50 -24.09 11.74
C VAL A 300 10.69 -23.57 10.53
N ASP A 301 9.70 -24.34 10.07
CA ASP A 301 8.83 -23.92 8.97
C ASP A 301 7.94 -22.75 9.37
N VAL A 302 7.38 -22.82 10.59
CA VAL A 302 6.58 -21.73 11.13
C VAL A 302 7.40 -20.45 11.26
N ARG A 303 8.64 -20.55 11.75
CA ARG A 303 9.55 -19.41 11.89
C ARG A 303 9.82 -18.74 10.54
N ARG A 304 10.24 -19.55 9.53
CA ARG A 304 10.51 -19.04 8.18
C ARG A 304 9.27 -18.49 7.49
N ALA A 305 8.13 -19.17 7.65
CA ALA A 305 6.85 -18.69 7.11
C ALA A 305 6.40 -17.37 7.77
N ALA A 306 6.58 -17.23 9.10
CA ALA A 306 6.21 -16.04 9.84
C ALA A 306 7.00 -14.80 9.39
N LEU A 307 8.30 -14.93 9.12
CA LEU A 307 9.14 -13.85 8.58
C LEU A 307 8.57 -13.29 7.27
N LEU A 308 8.11 -14.17 6.37
CA LEU A 308 7.55 -13.77 5.08
C LEU A 308 6.09 -13.28 5.18
N ALA A 309 5.28 -13.92 6.03
CA ALA A 309 3.85 -13.68 6.11
C ALA A 309 3.47 -12.53 7.03
N LEU A 310 4.23 -12.27 8.11
CA LEU A 310 3.81 -11.35 9.17
C LEU A 310 4.56 -10.01 9.15
N ALA A 311 5.70 -9.90 8.46
CA ALA A 311 6.50 -8.67 8.42
C ALA A 311 5.69 -7.42 8.02
N HIS A 312 4.75 -7.56 7.10
CA HIS A 312 3.90 -6.46 6.62
C HIS A 312 2.56 -6.35 7.36
N ARG A 313 2.23 -7.27 8.27
CA ARG A 313 0.99 -7.34 9.06
C ARG A 313 1.14 -6.91 10.50
N ARG A 314 2.38 -6.82 10.99
CA ARG A 314 2.68 -6.37 12.35
C ARG A 314 2.08 -4.98 12.57
N ARG A 315 1.40 -4.75 13.69
CA ARG A 315 1.06 -3.39 14.13
C ARG A 315 2.34 -2.62 14.38
N ARG A 316 2.65 -1.70 13.49
CA ARG A 316 3.87 -0.90 13.59
C ARG A 316 3.59 0.42 14.27
N ASN A 317 4.47 0.77 15.18
CA ASN A 317 4.73 2.17 15.42
C ASN A 317 5.44 2.74 14.17
N PRO A 318 5.07 3.93 13.68
CA PRO A 318 5.69 4.54 12.49
C PRO A 318 7.21 4.75 12.53
N PHE A 319 7.88 4.25 13.57
CA PHE A 319 9.32 4.42 13.86
C PHE A 319 10.11 3.12 13.97
N GLU A 320 9.44 1.99 13.85
CA GLU A 320 10.14 0.70 13.84
C GLU A 320 10.60 0.40 12.41
N GLU A 321 11.83 -0.13 12.29
CA GLU A 321 12.36 -0.60 11.02
C GLU A 321 11.44 -1.63 10.38
N THR A 322 11.42 -1.67 9.06
CA THR A 322 10.63 -2.65 8.31
C THR A 322 11.18 -4.04 8.57
N GLY A 323 10.33 -4.94 9.09
CA GLY A 323 10.71 -6.33 9.32
C GLY A 323 10.28 -6.84 10.70
N ILE A 324 10.50 -8.11 10.91
CA ILE A 324 10.46 -8.76 12.22
C ILE A 324 11.91 -9.01 12.59
N ASP A 325 12.31 -8.62 13.80
CA ASP A 325 13.62 -8.95 14.32
C ASP A 325 13.73 -10.48 14.45
N PRO A 326 14.68 -11.12 13.74
CA PRO A 326 14.87 -12.56 13.86
C PRO A 326 15.11 -13.02 15.28
N GLU A 327 15.82 -12.23 16.12
CA GLU A 327 16.07 -12.54 17.53
C GLU A 327 14.78 -12.48 18.36
N GLU A 328 13.92 -11.48 18.10
CA GLU A 328 12.58 -11.38 18.72
C GLU A 328 11.74 -12.62 18.39
N LEU A 329 11.72 -13.01 17.11
CA LEU A 329 11.00 -14.19 16.68
C LEU A 329 11.58 -15.48 17.26
N GLU A 330 12.90 -15.59 17.36
CA GLU A 330 13.57 -16.75 17.93
C GLU A 330 13.24 -16.95 19.40
N SER A 331 13.11 -15.85 20.17
CA SER A 331 12.69 -15.88 21.56
C SER A 331 11.27 -16.43 21.79
N LEU A 332 10.40 -16.37 20.78
CA LEU A 332 9.02 -16.90 20.84
C LEU A 332 8.95 -18.41 20.51
N PHE A 333 10.02 -18.98 20.00
CA PHE A 333 10.17 -20.42 19.74
C PHE A 333 11.31 -20.96 20.60
N PRO A 334 11.13 -21.16 21.92
CA PRO A 334 12.15 -21.82 22.71
C PRO A 334 12.46 -23.18 22.10
N GLU A 335 13.74 -23.45 21.93
CA GLU A 335 14.23 -24.73 21.38
C GLU A 335 13.61 -25.87 22.20
N ASP A 336 13.04 -26.86 21.52
CA ASP A 336 12.74 -28.15 22.14
C ASP A 336 14.07 -28.69 22.73
N PRO A 337 14.13 -29.05 24.01
CA PRO A 337 15.38 -29.50 24.59
C PRO A 337 15.85 -30.77 23.90
N ASP A 338 17.00 -30.66 23.26
CA ASP A 338 17.75 -31.82 22.77
C ASP A 338 17.97 -32.78 23.96
N PRO A 339 17.70 -34.06 23.81
CA PRO A 339 17.90 -35.00 24.90
C PRO A 339 19.37 -35.44 24.96
N ASP A 340 20.23 -34.59 25.48
CA ASP A 340 21.54 -35.05 25.92
C ASP A 340 22.03 -34.27 27.15
N PRO A 341 22.30 -34.98 28.28
CA PRO A 341 22.61 -34.36 29.54
C PRO A 341 24.10 -34.32 29.81
N SER A 342 24.75 -33.19 29.72
CA SER A 342 25.91 -32.97 30.61
C SER A 342 26.47 -31.55 30.55
N GLY A 343 26.57 -30.94 31.68
CA GLY A 343 27.59 -29.91 31.93
C GLY A 343 27.09 -28.54 32.37
N GLY A 344 26.99 -28.36 33.67
CA GLY A 344 26.58 -27.15 34.33
C GLY A 344 27.58 -26.00 34.30
N GLY A 345 27.12 -24.84 34.72
CA GLY A 345 27.99 -23.78 35.22
C GLY A 345 27.54 -22.36 34.95
N GLY A 346 26.92 -21.71 35.95
CA GLY A 346 27.32 -20.36 36.34
C GLY A 346 26.60 -19.17 35.70
N THR A 347 25.52 -18.77 36.31
CA THR A 347 24.96 -17.42 36.29
C THR A 347 25.93 -16.36 36.79
N GLU A 348 26.11 -15.26 36.06
CA GLU A 348 26.43 -13.96 36.66
C GLU A 348 25.67 -12.85 35.93
N ALA A 349 24.71 -12.29 36.62
CA ALA A 349 24.03 -11.05 36.27
C ALA A 349 25.02 -9.86 36.39
N ARG A 350 25.15 -9.09 35.34
CA ARG A 350 25.77 -7.76 35.42
C ARG A 350 24.72 -6.68 35.20
N GLU A 351 24.29 -6.08 36.30
CA GLU A 351 23.69 -4.75 36.30
C GLU A 351 24.76 -3.73 35.92
N SER A 352 24.51 -2.95 34.87
CA SER A 352 25.31 -1.77 34.56
C SER A 352 24.45 -0.53 34.79
N ALA A 353 24.67 0.13 35.91
CA ALA A 353 24.20 1.47 36.19
C ALA A 353 24.96 2.48 35.32
N SER A 354 24.26 3.27 34.51
CA SER A 354 24.82 4.40 33.79
C SER A 354 24.63 5.70 34.57
N GLU A 355 25.74 6.32 34.90
CA GLU A 355 25.86 7.60 35.54
C GLU A 355 25.25 8.76 34.73
N VAL A 356 24.47 9.58 35.42
CA VAL A 356 23.92 10.84 34.94
C VAL A 356 25.01 11.91 34.95
N ARG A 357 25.47 12.33 33.77
CA ARG A 357 26.21 13.60 33.63
C ARG A 357 25.25 14.71 33.24
N SER A 358 25.10 15.68 34.16
CA SER A 358 24.41 16.95 33.93
C SER A 358 25.29 17.88 33.10
N GLY A 359 24.86 18.09 31.86
CA GLY A 359 25.36 19.14 30.98
C GLY A 359 24.18 19.87 30.34
N SER A 360 24.21 21.22 30.33
CA SER A 360 23.21 22.09 29.69
C SER A 360 23.28 21.96 28.16
N GLY A 361 22.70 20.87 27.65
CA GLY A 361 22.65 20.55 26.23
C GLY A 361 21.20 20.30 25.78
N GLU A 362 20.97 20.48 24.50
CA GLU A 362 19.74 20.14 23.79
C GLU A 362 19.25 18.75 24.23
N ARG A 363 17.95 18.63 24.55
CA ARG A 363 17.34 17.37 25.01
C ARG A 363 16.36 16.88 23.95
N THR A 364 16.51 15.64 23.52
CA THR A 364 15.56 14.89 22.71
C THR A 364 14.72 13.98 23.62
N PHE A 365 13.42 13.87 23.33
CA PHE A 365 12.49 13.03 24.07
C PHE A 365 11.80 12.07 23.12
N SER A 366 11.60 10.81 23.53
CA SER A 366 10.83 9.82 22.81
C SER A 366 9.36 10.23 22.72
N ALA A 367 8.67 9.86 21.64
CA ALA A 367 7.23 10.03 21.49
C ALA A 367 6.46 9.09 22.43
N THR A 368 5.24 9.49 22.84
CA THR A 368 4.27 8.56 23.44
C THR A 368 3.65 7.69 22.36
N GLU A 369 3.00 6.58 22.76
CA GLU A 369 2.24 5.73 21.83
C GLU A 369 1.26 6.56 21.00
N GLY A 370 1.15 6.20 19.71
CA GLY A 370 0.19 6.82 18.79
C GLY A 370 -1.25 6.48 19.17
N PHE A 371 -2.19 7.33 18.82
CA PHE A 371 -3.62 7.14 19.03
C PHE A 371 -4.38 7.43 17.72
N GLU A 372 -5.63 7.00 17.61
CA GLU A 372 -6.47 7.32 16.47
C GLU A 372 -6.89 8.80 16.54
N PRO A 373 -6.46 9.66 15.58
CA PRO A 373 -6.71 11.09 15.66
C PRO A 373 -8.13 11.45 15.24
N ALA A 374 -8.65 12.53 15.82
CA ALA A 374 -9.89 13.13 15.38
C ALA A 374 -9.79 13.63 13.93
N ARG A 375 -10.87 13.48 13.15
CA ARG A 375 -10.90 13.91 11.75
C ARG A 375 -10.81 15.43 11.65
N LEU A 376 -9.72 15.91 11.08
CA LEU A 376 -9.55 17.32 10.71
C LEU A 376 -10.01 17.50 9.26
N GLU A 377 -11.10 18.22 9.05
CA GLU A 377 -11.68 18.48 7.72
C GLU A 377 -11.38 19.90 7.24
N VAL A 378 -11.19 20.07 5.93
CA VAL A 378 -11.11 21.39 5.30
C VAL A 378 -12.52 21.82 4.88
N PRO A 379 -13.04 22.96 5.36
CA PRO A 379 -14.47 23.29 5.33
C PRO A 379 -15.10 23.51 3.96
N GLU A 380 -14.33 23.82 2.91
CA GLU A 380 -14.86 24.19 1.59
C GLU A 380 -14.71 23.06 0.56
N LYS A 381 -15.58 23.04 -0.49
CA LYS A 381 -15.45 22.11 -1.63
C LYS A 381 -14.30 22.56 -2.53
N GLY A 382 -13.40 21.63 -2.90
CA GLY A 382 -12.31 21.86 -3.84
C GLY A 382 -12.78 22.05 -5.29
N ARG A 383 -11.87 22.56 -6.15
CA ARG A 383 -12.12 22.81 -7.59
C ARG A 383 -11.31 21.88 -8.52
N GLY A 384 -10.79 20.75 -8.03
CA GLY A 384 -10.10 19.78 -8.85
C GLY A 384 -8.59 19.74 -8.61
N GLY A 385 -8.18 19.47 -7.38
CA GLY A 385 -6.76 19.20 -7.02
C GLY A 385 -6.33 17.74 -7.29
N PRO A 386 -5.08 17.37 -6.97
CA PRO A 386 -4.56 16.03 -7.12
C PRO A 386 -5.39 15.00 -6.35
N LEU A 387 -5.54 13.81 -6.91
CA LEU A 387 -6.34 12.74 -6.31
C LEU A 387 -5.89 12.40 -4.88
N GLY A 388 -6.83 12.36 -3.95
CA GLY A 388 -6.63 12.06 -2.54
C GLY A 388 -7.92 11.62 -1.87
N ARG A 389 -8.01 11.68 -0.54
CA ARG A 389 -9.15 11.15 0.22
C ARG A 389 -9.73 12.09 1.28
N ARG A 390 -9.11 13.24 1.52
CA ARG A 390 -9.53 14.12 2.61
C ARG A 390 -10.76 14.94 2.26
N SER A 391 -10.75 15.63 1.14
CA SER A 391 -11.79 16.60 0.77
C SER A 391 -12.56 16.17 -0.46
N ARG A 392 -13.89 16.40 -0.46
CA ARG A 392 -14.72 16.19 -1.64
C ARG A 392 -14.47 17.29 -2.67
N VAL A 393 -14.40 16.90 -3.93
CA VAL A 393 -14.18 17.79 -5.07
C VAL A 393 -15.15 17.48 -6.19
N VAL A 394 -15.66 18.54 -6.83
CA VAL A 394 -16.42 18.45 -8.08
C VAL A 394 -15.47 18.90 -9.19
N GLY A 395 -15.09 17.98 -10.09
CA GLY A 395 -14.10 18.24 -11.13
C GLY A 395 -14.14 17.19 -12.24
N ASP A 396 -12.99 16.98 -12.86
CA ASP A 396 -12.87 16.09 -14.03
C ASP A 396 -12.57 14.63 -13.64
N HIS A 397 -12.33 14.36 -12.35
CA HIS A 397 -11.99 13.04 -11.81
C HIS A 397 -13.03 12.56 -10.78
N GLY A 398 -13.21 11.25 -10.68
CA GLY A 398 -14.16 10.62 -9.76
C GLY A 398 -15.36 9.99 -10.46
N HIS A 399 -16.40 9.63 -9.69
CA HIS A 399 -17.61 9.02 -10.23
C HIS A 399 -18.58 10.10 -10.74
N PRO A 400 -19.32 9.86 -11.84
CA PRO A 400 -20.27 10.81 -12.36
C PRO A 400 -21.46 10.93 -11.41
N VAL A 401 -21.76 12.16 -10.98
CA VAL A 401 -22.90 12.50 -10.09
C VAL A 401 -23.99 13.31 -10.79
N GLY A 402 -23.73 13.77 -12.01
CA GLY A 402 -24.66 14.54 -12.81
C GLY A 402 -24.09 14.91 -14.17
N ASP A 403 -24.83 15.75 -14.89
CA ASP A 403 -24.41 16.29 -16.17
C ASP A 403 -24.66 17.80 -16.25
N ARG A 404 -23.92 18.47 -17.13
CA ARG A 404 -24.12 19.89 -17.46
C ARG A 404 -23.89 20.14 -18.96
N GLU A 405 -24.31 21.30 -19.45
CA GLU A 405 -24.06 21.68 -20.84
C GLU A 405 -22.55 21.64 -21.17
N ALA A 406 -22.21 21.07 -22.31
CA ALA A 406 -20.83 21.03 -22.77
C ALA A 406 -20.42 22.44 -23.26
N GLY A 407 -19.24 22.90 -22.84
CA GLY A 407 -18.66 24.15 -23.30
C GLY A 407 -18.14 24.09 -24.74
N GLU A 408 -17.26 25.02 -25.11
CA GLU A 408 -16.72 25.11 -26.48
C GLU A 408 -15.88 23.92 -26.89
N THR A 409 -15.16 23.29 -25.95
CA THR A 409 -14.40 22.05 -26.12
C THR A 409 -15.00 20.96 -25.25
N PRO A 410 -15.81 20.06 -25.81
CA PRO A 410 -16.47 19.02 -25.02
C PRO A 410 -15.47 17.91 -24.66
N GLU A 411 -14.92 17.98 -23.47
CA GLU A 411 -14.19 16.87 -22.83
C GLU A 411 -15.18 16.08 -21.95
N ASP A 412 -15.03 14.75 -21.88
CA ASP A 412 -15.83 13.84 -21.04
C ASP A 412 -17.36 13.92 -21.29
N ILE A 413 -17.76 13.56 -22.52
CA ILE A 413 -19.19 13.62 -22.94
C ILE A 413 -20.02 12.59 -22.17
N ALA A 414 -21.12 13.07 -21.56
CA ALA A 414 -22.16 12.25 -20.94
C ALA A 414 -23.13 11.73 -22.01
N LEU A 415 -22.85 10.58 -22.63
CA LEU A 415 -23.61 10.04 -23.75
C LEU A 415 -25.10 9.90 -23.45
N ALA A 416 -25.46 9.29 -22.32
CA ALA A 416 -26.87 9.10 -21.94
C ALA A 416 -27.62 10.43 -21.72
N ALA A 417 -26.97 11.43 -21.14
CA ALA A 417 -27.54 12.76 -20.92
C ALA A 417 -27.66 13.53 -22.24
N THR A 418 -26.67 13.41 -23.15
CA THR A 418 -26.70 13.98 -24.50
C THR A 418 -27.88 13.41 -25.31
N VAL A 419 -28.07 12.09 -25.28
CA VAL A 419 -29.20 11.44 -25.95
C VAL A 419 -30.54 11.90 -25.36
N ARG A 420 -30.66 12.01 -24.04
CA ARG A 420 -31.85 12.53 -23.37
C ARG A 420 -32.14 13.99 -23.74
N ALA A 421 -31.12 14.83 -23.84
CA ALA A 421 -31.26 16.22 -24.26
C ALA A 421 -31.72 16.33 -25.73
N ALA A 422 -31.20 15.49 -26.61
CA ALA A 422 -31.55 15.46 -28.04
C ALA A 422 -32.93 14.87 -28.34
N ALA A 423 -33.40 13.91 -27.53
CA ALA A 423 -34.59 13.10 -27.79
C ALA A 423 -35.87 13.92 -28.03
N PRO A 424 -36.22 14.99 -27.26
CA PRO A 424 -37.42 15.78 -27.49
C PRO A 424 -37.43 16.51 -28.83
N HIS A 425 -36.27 16.81 -29.40
CA HIS A 425 -36.13 17.64 -30.59
C HIS A 425 -36.11 16.87 -31.90
N GLN A 426 -36.15 15.54 -31.86
CA GLN A 426 -35.96 14.69 -33.06
C GLN A 426 -37.04 14.91 -34.12
N ARG A 427 -38.31 15.03 -33.71
CA ARG A 427 -39.42 15.28 -34.66
C ARG A 427 -39.30 16.65 -35.37
N ALA A 428 -38.92 17.68 -34.59
CA ALA A 428 -38.73 19.04 -35.14
C ALA A 428 -37.49 19.12 -36.08
N ARG A 429 -36.54 18.24 -35.90
CA ARG A 429 -35.30 18.14 -36.70
C ARG A 429 -35.47 17.30 -37.96
N GLY A 430 -36.66 16.73 -38.21
CA GLY A 430 -36.97 15.93 -39.40
C GLY A 430 -36.31 14.55 -39.35
N ARG A 431 -36.22 13.91 -38.17
CA ARG A 431 -35.66 12.56 -38.04
C ARG A 431 -36.41 11.56 -38.88
N ASP A 432 -35.71 10.94 -39.81
CA ASP A 432 -36.12 9.75 -40.54
C ASP A 432 -35.87 8.48 -39.71
N LYS A 433 -36.30 7.30 -40.12
CA LYS A 433 -36.25 6.06 -39.31
C LYS A 433 -34.87 5.61 -38.87
N SER A 434 -33.80 6.18 -39.39
CA SER A 434 -32.40 5.81 -39.08
C SER A 434 -31.61 6.96 -38.46
N GLY A 435 -31.03 6.72 -37.27
CA GLY A 435 -30.08 7.61 -36.63
C GLY A 435 -30.69 8.65 -35.69
N LEU A 436 -29.87 9.20 -34.81
CA LEU A 436 -30.19 10.30 -33.88
C LEU A 436 -29.53 11.58 -34.39
N ILE A 437 -30.30 12.65 -34.55
CA ILE A 437 -29.78 13.95 -34.98
C ILE A 437 -29.32 14.71 -33.74
N LEU A 438 -28.01 14.77 -33.54
CA LEU A 438 -27.40 15.51 -32.47
C LEU A 438 -26.96 16.89 -32.94
N ARG A 439 -27.19 17.90 -32.11
CA ARG A 439 -26.65 19.25 -32.28
C ARG A 439 -25.73 19.60 -31.14
N ARG A 440 -24.88 20.61 -31.28
CA ARG A 440 -23.93 21.06 -30.26
C ARG A 440 -24.62 21.44 -28.93
N GLU A 441 -25.81 22.00 -29.01
CA GLU A 441 -26.67 22.37 -27.86
C GLU A 441 -27.15 21.17 -27.02
N ASP A 442 -27.17 19.97 -27.60
CA ASP A 442 -27.56 18.73 -26.91
C ASP A 442 -26.40 18.13 -26.10
N LEU A 443 -25.18 18.52 -26.41
CA LEU A 443 -24.02 17.92 -25.78
C LEU A 443 -24.01 18.20 -24.28
N ARG A 444 -23.89 17.16 -23.50
CA ARG A 444 -23.74 17.18 -22.04
C ARG A 444 -22.41 16.60 -21.64
N ARG A 445 -21.75 17.21 -20.64
CA ARG A 445 -20.53 16.69 -20.04
C ARG A 445 -20.84 16.14 -18.65
N ASN A 446 -20.11 15.10 -18.26
CA ASN A 446 -20.22 14.55 -16.92
C ASN A 446 -19.79 15.59 -15.86
N VAL A 447 -20.53 15.66 -14.76
CA VAL A 447 -20.11 16.28 -13.53
C VAL A 447 -19.66 15.14 -12.61
N ARG A 448 -18.37 15.10 -12.30
CA ARG A 448 -17.80 14.06 -11.47
C ARG A 448 -17.55 14.56 -10.06
N GLU A 449 -17.79 13.71 -9.08
CA GLU A 449 -17.43 13.94 -7.69
C GLU A 449 -16.35 12.95 -7.28
N GLY A 450 -15.24 13.48 -6.82
CA GLY A 450 -14.09 12.72 -6.35
C GLY A 450 -13.64 13.20 -4.97
N ARG A 451 -12.46 12.77 -4.57
CA ARG A 451 -11.77 13.25 -3.37
C ARG A 451 -10.37 13.70 -3.73
N GLU A 452 -9.93 14.81 -3.18
CA GLU A 452 -8.60 15.38 -3.37
C GLU A 452 -7.72 15.20 -2.14
N GLY A 453 -6.38 15.13 -2.36
CA GLY A 453 -5.36 15.18 -1.34
C GLY A 453 -4.99 16.62 -1.02
N ASN A 454 -4.82 16.91 0.27
CA ASN A 454 -4.47 18.24 0.76
C ASN A 454 -2.96 18.34 1.06
N LEU A 455 -2.51 19.54 1.41
CA LEU A 455 -1.22 19.77 2.04
C LEU A 455 -1.45 19.98 3.54
N VAL A 456 -0.94 19.09 4.38
CA VAL A 456 -0.98 19.26 5.85
C VAL A 456 0.37 19.77 6.31
N LEU A 457 0.42 21.02 6.77
CA LEU A 457 1.65 21.64 7.27
C LEU A 457 1.60 21.74 8.79
N PHE A 458 2.47 20.99 9.46
CA PHE A 458 2.62 21.07 10.92
C PHE A 458 3.58 22.19 11.30
N VAL A 459 3.19 22.98 12.30
CA VAL A 459 4.02 24.04 12.89
C VAL A 459 4.13 23.77 14.37
N VAL A 460 5.30 23.30 14.80
CA VAL A 460 5.52 22.75 16.13
C VAL A 460 6.41 23.65 16.97
N ASP A 461 5.90 24.03 18.13
CA ASP A 461 6.64 24.73 19.16
C ASP A 461 7.63 23.77 19.84
N ALA A 462 8.92 24.07 19.71
CA ALA A 462 10.01 23.33 20.36
C ALA A 462 10.75 24.17 21.40
N SER A 463 10.11 25.19 21.93
CA SER A 463 10.69 26.12 22.93
C SER A 463 10.83 25.50 24.32
N GLY A 464 11.42 26.26 25.23
CA GLY A 464 11.66 25.85 26.61
C GLY A 464 10.39 25.58 27.43
N SER A 465 9.25 26.23 27.09
CA SER A 465 7.94 25.92 27.70
C SER A 465 7.47 24.49 27.39
N MET A 466 7.96 23.93 26.29
CA MET A 466 7.71 22.56 25.84
C MET A 466 8.70 21.53 26.41
N ALA A 467 9.73 21.96 27.15
CA ALA A 467 10.83 21.10 27.65
C ALA A 467 10.42 20.11 28.76
N ALA A 468 9.19 20.19 29.28
CA ALA A 468 8.68 19.15 30.17
C ALA A 468 8.54 17.83 29.36
N ARG A 469 9.25 16.78 29.80
CA ARG A 469 9.36 15.48 29.10
C ARG A 469 8.01 14.91 28.65
N SER A 470 7.02 14.95 29.54
CA SER A 470 5.67 14.45 29.23
C SER A 470 4.94 15.27 28.16
N ARG A 471 5.15 16.60 28.15
CA ARG A 471 4.48 17.50 27.20
C ARG A 471 5.01 17.31 25.77
N MET A 472 6.32 17.29 25.59
CA MET A 472 6.93 17.08 24.29
C MET A 472 6.65 15.66 23.75
N ALA A 473 6.68 14.66 24.63
CA ALA A 473 6.32 13.30 24.24
C ALA A 473 4.87 13.22 23.75
N ALA A 474 3.92 13.88 24.42
CA ALA A 474 2.53 13.94 24.00
C ALA A 474 2.34 14.70 22.66
N VAL A 475 3.05 15.80 22.46
CA VAL A 475 3.01 16.56 21.19
C VAL A 475 3.59 15.74 20.05
N LYS A 476 4.73 15.08 20.25
CA LYS A 476 5.30 14.17 19.26
C LYS A 476 4.32 13.04 18.91
N GLY A 477 3.67 12.41 19.90
CA GLY A 477 2.66 11.40 19.70
C GLY A 477 1.45 11.90 18.89
N ALA A 478 0.96 13.10 19.20
CA ALA A 478 -0.15 13.73 18.47
C ALA A 478 0.21 14.03 17.00
N VAL A 479 1.39 14.62 16.75
CA VAL A 479 1.86 14.90 15.39
C VAL A 479 2.01 13.60 14.60
N LEU A 480 2.52 12.55 15.21
CA LEU A 480 2.62 11.22 14.62
C LEU A 480 1.28 10.65 14.20
N SER A 481 0.31 10.68 15.09
CA SER A 481 -1.04 10.19 14.83
C SER A 481 -1.67 10.94 13.66
N LEU A 482 -1.50 12.28 13.61
CA LEU A 482 -1.98 13.11 12.51
C LEU A 482 -1.19 12.88 11.20
N LEU A 483 0.10 12.57 11.27
CA LEU A 483 0.91 12.18 10.11
C LEU A 483 0.41 10.87 9.51
N THR A 484 0.09 9.89 10.36
CA THR A 484 -0.50 8.61 9.92
C THR A 484 -1.86 8.82 9.25
N ASP A 485 -2.75 9.66 9.81
CA ASP A 485 -4.03 10.03 9.18
C ASP A 485 -3.81 10.72 7.81
N ALA A 486 -2.85 11.64 7.72
CA ALA A 486 -2.52 12.32 6.48
C ALA A 486 -2.02 11.34 5.40
N TYR A 487 -1.20 10.37 5.77
CA TYR A 487 -0.73 9.33 4.88
C TYR A 487 -1.85 8.46 4.35
N GLN A 488 -2.72 7.94 5.21
CA GLN A 488 -3.88 7.14 4.81
C GLN A 488 -4.79 7.89 3.84
N ARG A 489 -4.74 9.23 3.86
CA ARG A 489 -5.55 10.11 2.99
C ARG A 489 -4.82 10.60 1.75
N ARG A 490 -3.56 10.19 1.54
CA ARG A 490 -2.72 10.63 0.42
C ARG A 490 -2.49 12.14 0.39
N ASP A 491 -2.35 12.74 1.56
CA ASP A 491 -1.98 14.14 1.69
C ASP A 491 -0.47 14.30 1.57
N LYS A 492 0.00 15.47 1.12
CA LYS A 492 1.39 15.88 1.35
C LYS A 492 1.52 16.39 2.78
N VAL A 493 2.64 16.08 3.41
CA VAL A 493 2.95 16.55 4.77
C VAL A 493 4.22 17.38 4.78
N GLY A 494 4.24 18.45 5.56
CA GLY A 494 5.41 19.27 5.82
C GLY A 494 5.53 19.57 7.31
N LEU A 495 6.75 19.85 7.81
CA LEU A 495 7.01 20.12 9.22
C LEU A 495 7.91 21.37 9.35
N VAL A 496 7.40 22.34 10.09
CA VAL A 496 8.12 23.56 10.50
C VAL A 496 8.26 23.51 12.03
N SER A 497 9.43 23.75 12.56
CA SER A 497 9.67 23.92 13.98
C SER A 497 10.20 25.32 14.28
N PHE A 498 9.79 25.88 15.43
CA PHE A 498 10.30 27.16 15.88
C PHE A 498 10.79 27.10 17.34
N ARG A 499 11.97 27.66 17.59
CA ARG A 499 12.62 27.77 18.89
C ARG A 499 13.75 28.79 18.90
N GLY A 500 14.16 29.25 20.08
CA GLY A 500 15.27 30.18 20.25
C GLY A 500 15.00 31.53 19.63
N GLU A 501 15.61 31.84 18.49
CA GLU A 501 15.44 33.12 17.78
C GLU A 501 14.78 32.98 16.40
N GLY A 502 14.43 31.75 15.96
CA GLY A 502 13.90 31.56 14.60
C GLY A 502 13.11 30.29 14.38
N ALA A 503 12.73 30.08 13.12
CA ALA A 503 12.00 28.90 12.66
C ALA A 503 12.76 28.20 11.53
N ARG A 504 12.63 26.86 11.45
CA ARG A 504 13.24 26.02 10.42
C ARG A 504 12.24 25.07 9.81
N VAL A 505 12.38 24.82 8.51
CA VAL A 505 11.67 23.72 7.83
C VAL A 505 12.44 22.44 8.13
N LEU A 506 11.88 21.56 8.95
CA LEU A 506 12.47 20.25 9.26
C LEU A 506 12.16 19.26 8.15
N LEU A 507 10.96 19.37 7.56
CA LEU A 507 10.53 18.57 6.44
C LEU A 507 9.85 19.44 5.40
N PRO A 508 10.40 19.55 4.19
CA PRO A 508 9.69 20.12 3.04
C PRO A 508 8.46 19.27 2.72
N PRO A 509 7.40 19.87 2.12
CA PRO A 509 6.22 19.13 1.71
C PRO A 509 6.53 17.88 0.88
N THR A 510 6.18 16.69 1.41
CA THR A 510 6.44 15.38 0.83
C THR A 510 5.27 14.44 1.08
N SER A 511 5.18 13.37 0.29
CA SER A 511 4.23 12.27 0.52
C SER A 511 4.82 11.13 1.39
N GLY A 512 6.13 11.19 1.72
CA GLY A 512 6.80 10.17 2.55
C GLY A 512 6.67 10.48 4.05
N VAL A 513 5.87 9.68 4.77
CA VAL A 513 5.60 9.87 6.20
C VAL A 513 6.75 9.40 7.08
N GLU A 514 7.49 8.38 6.67
CA GLU A 514 8.63 7.85 7.42
C GLU A 514 9.71 8.90 7.65
N LEU A 515 9.98 9.70 6.60
CA LEU A 515 10.93 10.82 6.72
C LEU A 515 10.41 11.90 7.67
N ALA A 516 9.09 12.16 7.70
CA ALA A 516 8.47 13.09 8.63
C ALA A 516 8.62 12.62 10.08
N ALA A 517 8.41 11.34 10.29
CA ALA A 517 8.49 10.67 11.57
C ALA A 517 9.91 10.70 12.16
N SER A 518 10.92 10.33 11.36
CA SER A 518 12.34 10.40 11.74
C SER A 518 12.75 11.83 12.12
N ARG A 519 12.39 12.84 11.32
CA ARG A 519 12.70 14.23 11.61
C ARG A 519 12.04 14.76 12.89
N LEU A 520 10.83 14.26 13.20
CA LEU A 520 10.14 14.61 14.44
C LEU A 520 10.80 13.98 15.68
N ALA A 521 11.29 12.74 15.56
CA ALA A 521 12.00 12.05 16.63
C ALA A 521 13.23 12.85 17.09
N ASP A 522 14.01 13.37 16.13
CA ASP A 522 15.23 14.14 16.38
C ASP A 522 14.99 15.60 16.77
N LEU A 523 13.74 16.03 16.97
CA LEU A 523 13.39 17.41 17.27
C LEU A 523 13.98 17.84 18.62
N PRO A 524 15.00 18.71 18.65
CA PRO A 524 15.59 19.22 19.90
C PRO A 524 14.70 20.31 20.50
N THR A 525 14.60 20.35 21.82
CA THR A 525 13.74 21.28 22.57
C THR A 525 14.55 22.23 23.43
N GLY A 526 14.05 23.47 23.63
CA GLY A 526 14.63 24.49 24.46
C GLY A 526 14.69 25.88 23.86
N GLY A 527 14.98 26.88 24.64
CA GLY A 527 15.09 28.27 24.25
C GLY A 527 13.78 29.06 24.30
N ARG A 528 13.77 30.26 23.68
CA ARG A 528 12.61 31.16 23.58
C ARG A 528 11.61 30.71 22.52
N THR A 529 10.44 31.31 22.52
CA THR A 529 9.32 30.99 21.62
C THR A 529 9.14 32.09 20.56
N PRO A 530 9.78 32.00 19.38
CA PRO A 530 9.61 32.95 18.29
C PRO A 530 8.38 32.57 17.42
N LEU A 531 7.17 32.67 17.99
CA LEU A 531 5.92 32.25 17.35
C LEU A 531 5.67 32.94 16.00
N ALA A 532 5.94 34.26 15.90
CA ALA A 532 5.78 34.99 14.65
C ALA A 532 6.69 34.41 13.53
N ALA A 533 7.95 34.08 13.84
CA ALA A 533 8.85 33.47 12.88
C ALA A 533 8.38 32.08 12.42
N GLY A 534 7.75 31.31 13.31
CA GLY A 534 7.11 30.04 12.97
C GLY A 534 6.00 30.21 11.94
N LEU A 535 5.10 31.17 12.15
CA LEU A 535 4.01 31.48 11.24
C LEU A 535 4.48 32.05 9.90
N GLU A 536 5.47 32.94 9.91
CA GLU A 536 6.09 33.50 8.70
C GLU A 536 6.74 32.40 7.86
N LYS A 537 7.44 31.46 8.51
CA LYS A 537 8.07 30.32 7.83
C LYS A 537 7.03 29.37 7.24
N ALA A 538 5.91 29.15 7.93
CA ALA A 538 4.79 28.40 7.38
C ALA A 538 4.20 29.09 6.14
N ALA A 539 4.00 30.42 6.20
CA ALA A 539 3.52 31.18 5.05
C ALA A 539 4.47 31.08 3.83
N GLU A 540 5.78 31.10 4.04
CA GLU A 540 6.79 30.92 2.98
C GLU A 540 6.65 29.53 2.32
N VAL A 541 6.51 28.48 3.11
CA VAL A 541 6.32 27.11 2.61
C VAL A 541 5.03 27.00 1.78
N LEU A 542 3.93 27.55 2.30
CA LEU A 542 2.63 27.52 1.61
C LEU A 542 2.65 28.29 0.29
N MET A 543 3.33 29.45 0.23
CA MET A 543 3.48 30.23 -1.01
C MET A 543 4.26 29.45 -2.06
N ARG A 544 5.33 28.77 -1.67
CA ARG A 544 6.14 27.94 -2.59
C ARG A 544 5.33 26.76 -3.14
N GLU A 545 4.58 26.06 -2.29
CA GLU A 545 3.74 24.93 -2.75
C GLU A 545 2.58 25.40 -3.62
N ARG A 546 1.95 26.53 -3.32
CA ARG A 546 0.91 27.11 -4.15
C ARG A 546 1.40 27.50 -5.56
N THR A 547 2.68 27.82 -5.72
CA THR A 547 3.28 28.07 -7.04
C THR A 547 3.47 26.77 -7.83
N ARG A 548 3.73 25.65 -7.14
CA ARG A 548 3.93 24.33 -7.75
C ARG A 548 2.62 23.62 -8.06
N GLU A 549 1.69 23.62 -7.10
CA GLU A 549 0.40 22.92 -7.16
C GLU A 549 -0.72 23.87 -6.72
N LYS A 550 -1.23 24.69 -7.64
CA LYS A 550 -2.20 25.77 -7.36
C LYS A 550 -3.51 25.28 -6.75
N GLU A 551 -3.89 24.05 -7.03
CA GLU A 551 -5.20 23.50 -6.68
C GLU A 551 -5.17 22.70 -5.37
N ARG A 552 -3.99 22.42 -4.80
CA ARG A 552 -3.87 21.68 -3.55
C ARG A 552 -4.21 22.58 -2.36
N ARG A 553 -5.15 22.16 -1.54
CA ARG A 553 -5.67 22.95 -0.41
C ARG A 553 -4.78 22.77 0.83
N PRO A 554 -4.28 23.86 1.43
CA PRO A 554 -3.46 23.79 2.62
C PRO A 554 -4.31 23.66 3.89
N LEU A 555 -3.92 22.74 4.76
CA LEU A 555 -4.36 22.65 6.15
C LEU A 555 -3.14 22.89 7.05
N LEU A 556 -3.20 23.93 7.86
CA LEU A 556 -2.16 24.30 8.80
C LEU A 556 -2.54 23.80 10.21
N VAL A 557 -1.68 23.00 10.82
CA VAL A 557 -1.86 22.48 12.18
C VAL A 557 -0.75 23.04 13.06
N ILE A 558 -1.12 23.94 13.99
CA ILE A 558 -0.17 24.65 14.85
C ILE A 558 -0.27 24.07 16.26
N LEU A 559 0.84 23.52 16.77
CA LEU A 559 0.93 22.96 18.13
C LEU A 559 1.78 23.91 18.99
N THR A 560 1.14 24.63 19.91
CA THR A 560 1.79 25.65 20.77
C THR A 560 0.96 25.92 22.03
N ASP A 561 1.59 26.45 23.09
CA ASP A 561 0.89 27.04 24.23
C ASP A 561 0.49 28.51 24.00
N GLY A 562 0.78 29.03 22.79
CA GLY A 562 0.44 30.39 22.38
C GLY A 562 1.36 31.48 22.92
N ARG A 563 2.36 31.15 23.73
CA ARG A 563 3.29 32.14 24.28
C ARG A 563 4.26 32.62 23.19
N ALA A 564 4.43 33.91 23.06
CA ALA A 564 5.44 34.54 22.21
C ALA A 564 6.45 35.24 23.13
N THR A 565 7.64 34.64 23.30
CA THR A 565 8.69 35.18 24.20
C THR A 565 9.84 35.79 23.42
N ALA A 566 9.83 35.71 22.09
CA ALA A 566 10.80 36.32 21.20
C ALA A 566 10.17 36.74 19.88
N GLY A 567 10.71 37.78 19.26
CA GLY A 567 10.23 38.29 17.96
C GLY A 567 9.05 39.28 18.05
N PRO A 568 8.50 39.67 16.90
CA PRO A 568 7.36 40.58 16.81
C PRO A 568 6.02 39.92 17.23
N ASP A 569 4.96 40.73 17.33
CA ASP A 569 3.61 40.24 17.60
C ASP A 569 3.15 39.23 16.52
N PRO A 570 2.74 38.02 16.90
CA PRO A 570 2.32 36.96 15.96
C PRO A 570 1.07 37.29 15.17
N ARG A 571 0.27 38.28 15.58
CA ARG A 571 -0.98 38.71 14.90
C ARG A 571 -0.73 39.15 13.46
N GLY A 572 0.40 39.81 13.17
CA GLY A 572 0.78 40.22 11.82
C GLY A 572 1.02 39.03 10.90
N ALA A 573 1.75 38.03 11.37
CA ALA A 573 2.02 36.79 10.65
C ALA A 573 0.74 35.94 10.48
N ALA A 574 -0.13 35.89 11.50
CA ALA A 574 -1.43 35.21 11.44
C ALA A 574 -2.34 35.84 10.36
N ALA A 575 -2.41 37.15 10.27
CA ALA A 575 -3.16 37.84 9.21
C ALA A 575 -2.60 37.56 7.81
N GLY A 576 -1.28 37.34 7.67
CA GLY A 576 -0.64 36.89 6.43
C GLY A 576 -1.12 35.51 6.00
N LEU A 577 -1.11 34.52 6.89
CA LEU A 577 -1.59 33.16 6.65
C LEU A 577 -3.06 33.09 6.28
N ARG A 578 -3.91 33.89 6.94
CA ARG A 578 -5.33 34.01 6.62
C ARG A 578 -5.55 34.47 5.18
N ARG A 579 -4.80 35.50 4.73
CA ARG A 579 -4.87 35.99 3.34
C ARG A 579 -4.45 34.96 2.30
N LEU A 580 -3.62 33.97 2.68
CA LEU A 580 -3.26 32.85 1.81
C LEU A 580 -4.38 31.80 1.69
N GLY A 581 -5.49 31.94 2.45
CA GLY A 581 -6.62 31.00 2.40
C GLY A 581 -6.29 29.61 2.97
N ALA A 582 -5.34 29.52 3.88
CA ALA A 582 -5.00 28.27 4.55
C ALA A 582 -6.04 27.98 5.65
N ALA A 583 -6.70 26.82 5.59
CA ALA A 583 -7.50 26.34 6.70
C ALA A 583 -6.56 26.05 7.87
N SER A 584 -6.86 26.58 9.07
CA SER A 584 -5.95 26.48 10.21
C SER A 584 -6.65 25.82 11.41
N VAL A 585 -5.87 25.05 12.17
CA VAL A 585 -6.26 24.47 13.46
C VAL A 585 -5.12 24.75 14.44
N VAL A 586 -5.46 25.30 15.61
CA VAL A 586 -4.50 25.51 16.69
C VAL A 586 -4.75 24.45 17.76
N VAL A 587 -3.70 23.73 18.10
CA VAL A 587 -3.72 22.72 19.16
C VAL A 587 -3.04 23.33 20.38
N ASP A 588 -3.84 23.56 21.41
CA ASP A 588 -3.36 24.06 22.70
C ASP A 588 -2.62 22.97 23.47
N THR A 589 -1.35 23.20 23.69
CA THR A 589 -0.47 22.30 24.43
C THR A 589 -0.30 22.69 25.89
N GLU A 590 -1.05 23.70 26.39
CA GLU A 590 -0.98 24.16 27.77
C GLU A 590 -1.55 23.09 28.72
N GLN A 591 -0.74 22.67 29.71
CA GLN A 591 -1.12 21.71 30.74
C GLN A 591 -1.01 22.36 32.13
N GLY A 592 -1.94 22.06 33.03
CA GLY A 592 -1.95 22.54 34.40
C GLY A 592 -3.28 23.19 34.83
N TYR A 593 -3.40 23.49 36.15
CA TYR A 593 -4.62 24.08 36.74
C TYR A 593 -4.81 25.55 36.35
N VAL A 594 -3.74 26.30 36.09
CA VAL A 594 -3.80 27.70 35.66
C VAL A 594 -3.48 27.76 34.16
N ARG A 595 -4.46 28.16 33.37
CA ARG A 595 -4.32 28.31 31.89
C ARG A 595 -4.41 29.78 31.53
N LEU A 596 -3.48 30.24 30.70
CA LEU A 596 -3.45 31.60 30.18
C LEU A 596 -4.32 31.78 28.92
N GLY A 597 -4.66 30.68 28.22
CA GLY A 597 -5.52 30.67 27.04
C GLY A 597 -4.95 31.39 25.82
N MET A 598 -3.64 31.58 25.75
CA MET A 598 -2.99 32.33 24.66
C MET A 598 -3.09 31.64 23.31
N ALA A 599 -3.16 30.31 23.28
CA ALA A 599 -3.43 29.53 22.07
C ALA A 599 -4.81 29.87 21.49
N GLY A 600 -5.82 30.10 22.32
CA GLY A 600 -7.14 30.58 21.91
C GLY A 600 -7.08 31.94 21.20
N THR A 601 -6.31 32.88 21.76
CA THR A 601 -6.12 34.21 21.14
C THR A 601 -5.44 34.13 19.77
N LEU A 602 -4.49 33.20 19.60
CA LEU A 602 -3.87 32.91 18.31
C LEU A 602 -4.88 32.31 17.32
N ALA A 603 -5.72 31.38 17.78
CA ALA A 603 -6.74 30.77 16.97
C ALA A 603 -7.78 31.82 16.47
N GLU A 604 -8.18 32.77 17.32
CA GLU A 604 -9.04 33.88 16.93
C GLU A 604 -8.37 34.74 15.83
N ALA A 605 -7.08 35.06 15.96
CA ALA A 605 -6.34 35.83 14.97
C ALA A 605 -6.23 35.12 13.60
N LEU A 606 -6.22 33.79 13.61
CA LEU A 606 -6.18 32.93 12.43
C LEU A 606 -7.57 32.58 11.87
N GLU A 607 -8.66 32.95 12.56
CA GLU A 607 -10.02 32.44 12.30
C GLU A 607 -10.05 30.90 12.32
N ALA A 608 -9.28 30.30 13.22
CA ALA A 608 -9.03 28.88 13.32
C ALA A 608 -9.81 28.25 14.48
N ARG A 609 -10.03 26.93 14.41
CA ARG A 609 -10.50 26.16 15.57
C ARG A 609 -9.36 25.97 16.55
N CYS A 610 -9.62 26.17 17.85
CA CYS A 610 -8.72 25.81 18.92
C CYS A 610 -9.16 24.47 19.52
N LEU A 611 -8.26 23.49 19.53
CA LEU A 611 -8.47 22.17 20.11
C LEU A 611 -7.44 21.95 21.21
N ARG A 612 -7.81 21.25 22.26
CA ARG A 612 -6.84 20.79 23.27
C ARG A 612 -6.13 19.55 22.76
N LEU A 613 -4.90 19.34 23.21
CA LEU A 613 -4.12 18.16 22.84
C LEU A 613 -4.87 16.84 23.17
N GLU A 614 -5.62 16.81 24.26
CA GLU A 614 -6.46 15.68 24.69
C GLU A 614 -7.66 15.45 23.75
N GLU A 615 -8.20 16.52 23.17
CA GLU A 615 -9.35 16.48 22.26
C GLU A 615 -8.99 15.97 20.86
N LEU A 616 -7.71 15.77 20.55
CA LEU A 616 -7.27 15.14 19.32
C LEU A 616 -7.49 13.62 19.29
N ARG A 617 -7.80 12.99 20.42
CA ARG A 617 -8.10 11.57 20.51
C ARG A 617 -9.56 11.33 20.10
N ALA A 618 -9.77 10.37 19.19
CA ALA A 618 -11.11 10.05 18.69
C ALA A 618 -12.08 9.60 19.79
N ASP A 619 -11.57 8.87 20.76
CA ASP A 619 -12.32 8.34 21.91
C ASP A 619 -12.94 9.44 22.76
N THR A 620 -12.21 10.54 22.96
CA THR A 620 -12.65 11.68 23.77
C THR A 620 -13.74 12.51 23.06
N LEU A 621 -13.76 12.52 21.71
CA LEU A 621 -14.79 13.21 20.94
C LEU A 621 -16.15 12.50 20.98
N VAL A 622 -16.17 11.18 21.08
CA VAL A 622 -17.41 10.39 21.22
C VAL A 622 -18.07 10.73 22.58
N GLU A 623 -17.30 10.78 23.66
CA GLU A 623 -17.80 11.18 24.99
C GLU A 623 -18.31 12.64 25.03
N LEU A 624 -17.64 13.57 24.33
CA LEU A 624 -18.04 14.97 24.25
C LEU A 624 -19.33 15.18 23.44
N VAL A 625 -19.54 14.40 22.40
CA VAL A 625 -20.78 14.42 21.58
C VAL A 625 -21.94 13.80 22.36
N GLU A 626 -21.70 12.73 23.12
CA GLU A 626 -22.73 12.11 23.97
C GLU A 626 -23.13 13.03 25.13
N ARG A 627 -22.19 13.70 25.80
CA ARG A 627 -22.50 14.70 26.86
C ARG A 627 -23.28 15.90 26.34
N ARG A 628 -23.11 16.34 25.09
CA ARG A 628 -23.92 17.42 24.46
C ARG A 628 -25.29 16.95 23.98
N ARG A 629 -25.53 15.65 23.87
CA ARG A 629 -26.89 15.11 23.57
C ARG A 629 -27.73 14.90 24.84
N VAL A 630 -27.12 14.91 26.03
CA VAL A 630 -27.81 14.71 27.32
C VAL A 630 -27.98 16.02 28.08
N ALA A 631 -27.42 17.14 27.64
CA ALA A 631 -27.63 18.49 28.13
C ALA A 631 -28.46 19.30 27.10
#